data_0588c488512f1374aa8e04a1e742a3bd
#
_entry.id   0588c488512f1374aa8e04a1e742a3bd
#
_cell.length_a   1.000
_cell.length_b   1.000
_cell.length_c   1.000
_cell.angle_alpha   90.00
_cell.angle_beta   90.00
_cell.angle_gamma   90.00
#
_symmetry.space_group_name_H-M   'P 1'
#
loop_
_entity.id
_entity.type
_entity.pdbx_description
1 polymer ?
#
loop_
_entity_poly.entity_id
_entity_poly.type
_entity_poly.pdbx_seq_one_letter_code
_entity_poly.pdbx_strand_id
1 'polypeptide(L)'
;MASYDYGKIEIVNYIYQHFAPGSSCLDVGACDGKWCDLLGHYLTMDAVEIWAPNIIEHRLKDKYRRVWECDAYDFRYDHYDLIIFGDVIEHMTVERARSVLEYARGKCRDMIIGVPYQYPQDEIYGNPYERHIQPDLTHEIFNERYPGFELLSQPVPRYAYYHVGDANG
;
A
#
# COMPACT_ATOMS: atom_id res chain seq x y z
N MET A 1 0.19 -13.19 -4.00
CA MET A 1 1.68 -13.26 -3.98
C MET A 1 2.16 -12.19 -3.04
N ALA A 2 3.07 -12.51 -2.13
CA ALA A 2 3.69 -11.45 -1.35
C ALA A 2 4.29 -10.42 -2.29
N SER A 3 4.13 -9.13 -1.97
CA SER A 3 4.70 -8.05 -2.77
C SER A 3 6.21 -8.24 -2.96
N TYR A 4 6.73 -7.85 -4.11
CA TYR A 4 8.16 -7.95 -4.39
C TYR A 4 9.00 -7.18 -3.36
N ASP A 5 10.23 -7.65 -3.12
CA ASP A 5 11.16 -6.98 -2.20
C ASP A 5 11.86 -5.75 -2.82
N TYR A 6 11.54 -5.45 -4.08
CA TYR A 6 12.14 -4.34 -4.80
C TYR A 6 11.94 -3.01 -4.08
N GLY A 7 13.04 -2.35 -3.73
CA GLY A 7 13.04 -1.01 -3.14
C GLY A 7 12.50 -0.89 -1.71
N LYS A 8 12.07 -1.96 -1.06
CA LYS A 8 11.52 -1.87 0.30
C LYS A 8 12.51 -1.25 1.29
N ILE A 9 13.81 -1.55 1.16
CA ILE A 9 14.86 -0.96 2.01
C ILE A 9 14.94 0.56 1.79
N GLU A 10 14.80 1.04 0.56
CA GLU A 10 14.79 2.47 0.24
C GLU A 10 13.60 3.17 0.90
N ILE A 11 12.43 2.53 0.85
CA ILE A 11 11.22 3.05 1.50
C ILE A 11 11.33 3.02 3.03
N VAL A 12 11.90 1.96 3.60
CA VAL A 12 12.18 1.89 5.05
C VAL A 12 13.11 3.03 5.48
N ASN A 13 14.17 3.30 4.70
CA ASN A 13 15.09 4.42 4.98
C ASN A 13 14.37 5.78 4.87
N TYR A 14 13.52 5.96 3.86
CA TYR A 14 12.69 7.16 3.75
C TYR A 14 11.82 7.35 5.01
N ILE A 15 11.15 6.27 5.45
CA ILE A 15 10.29 6.31 6.63
C ILE A 15 11.09 6.66 7.90
N TYR A 16 12.27 6.09 8.10
CA TYR A 16 13.12 6.43 9.25
C TYR A 16 13.59 7.90 9.26
N GLN A 17 13.70 8.52 8.09
CA GLN A 17 14.12 9.92 7.98
C GLN A 17 12.97 10.92 8.20
N HIS A 18 11.72 10.51 7.92
CA HIS A 18 10.56 11.43 7.89
C HIS A 18 9.53 11.19 8.99
N PHE A 19 9.60 10.05 9.68
CA PHE A 19 8.63 9.69 10.73
C PHE A 19 9.36 9.39 12.06
N ALA A 20 8.75 9.83 13.16
CA ALA A 20 9.26 9.50 14.49
C ALA A 20 8.91 8.04 14.88
N PRO A 21 9.70 7.40 15.74
CA PRO A 21 9.32 6.12 16.36
C PRO A 21 7.95 6.21 17.01
N GLY A 22 7.12 5.19 16.79
CA GLY A 22 5.73 5.14 17.29
C GLY A 22 4.70 5.87 16.45
N SER A 23 5.10 6.55 15.34
CA SER A 23 4.13 7.11 14.39
C SER A 23 3.14 6.07 13.92
N SER A 24 1.89 6.48 13.73
CA SER A 24 0.81 5.60 13.31
C SER A 24 0.88 5.28 11.82
N CYS A 25 0.75 4.01 11.45
CA CYS A 25 0.77 3.57 10.07
C CYS A 25 -0.37 2.61 9.78
N LEU A 26 -1.04 2.78 8.65
CA LEU A 26 -2.00 1.83 8.11
C LEU A 26 -1.41 1.12 6.89
N ASP A 27 -1.34 -0.19 6.94
CA ASP A 27 -0.97 -1.07 5.83
C ASP A 27 -2.25 -1.56 5.13
N VAL A 28 -2.49 -1.10 3.92
CA VAL A 28 -3.67 -1.45 3.14
C VAL A 28 -3.30 -2.56 2.15
N GLY A 29 -4.03 -3.68 2.20
CA GLY A 29 -3.69 -4.90 1.47
C GLY A 29 -2.50 -5.62 2.10
N ALA A 30 -2.57 -5.87 3.42
CA ALA A 30 -1.42 -6.35 4.20
C ALA A 30 -0.84 -7.70 3.74
N CYS A 31 -1.63 -8.52 3.05
CA CYS A 31 -1.25 -9.83 2.49
C CYS A 31 -0.49 -10.72 3.49
N ASP A 32 0.83 -10.84 3.40
CA ASP A 32 1.68 -11.63 4.30
C ASP A 32 2.22 -10.84 5.50
N GLY A 33 1.92 -9.54 5.58
CA GLY A 33 2.35 -8.66 6.65
C GLY A 33 3.79 -8.18 6.52
N LYS A 34 4.35 -8.17 5.33
CA LYS A 34 5.74 -7.81 5.07
C LYS A 34 6.11 -6.41 5.54
N TRP A 35 5.23 -5.41 5.38
CA TRP A 35 5.49 -4.07 5.90
C TRP A 35 5.59 -4.05 7.42
N CYS A 36 4.76 -4.85 8.12
CA CYS A 36 4.86 -4.96 9.57
C CYS A 36 6.14 -5.69 10.01
N ASP A 37 6.58 -6.71 9.27
CA ASP A 37 7.85 -7.39 9.56
C ASP A 37 9.04 -6.42 9.44
N LEU A 38 8.97 -5.45 8.51
CA LEU A 38 10.02 -4.45 8.31
C LEU A 38 9.93 -3.25 9.25
N LEU A 39 8.74 -2.80 9.60
CA LEU A 39 8.50 -1.50 10.25
C LEU A 39 7.81 -1.59 11.62
N GLY A 40 7.24 -2.76 11.99
CA GLY A 40 6.44 -2.90 13.21
C GLY A 40 7.23 -2.69 14.52
N HIS A 41 8.57 -2.78 14.47
CA HIS A 41 9.42 -2.43 15.59
C HIS A 41 9.64 -0.92 15.73
N TYR A 42 9.29 -0.14 14.71
CA TYR A 42 9.50 1.31 14.65
C TYR A 42 8.19 2.10 14.64
N LEU A 43 7.18 1.62 13.90
CA LEU A 43 5.88 2.25 13.76
C LEU A 43 4.80 1.50 14.55
N THR A 44 3.73 2.19 14.90
CA THR A 44 2.50 1.56 15.42
C THR A 44 1.60 1.23 14.23
N MET A 45 1.54 -0.05 13.85
CA MET A 45 0.91 -0.47 12.61
C MET A 45 -0.45 -1.12 12.80
N ASP A 46 -1.41 -0.70 12.00
CA ASP A 46 -2.70 -1.33 11.76
C ASP A 46 -2.77 -1.86 10.33
N ALA A 47 -3.70 -2.76 10.03
CA ALA A 47 -3.86 -3.35 8.70
C ALA A 47 -5.31 -3.45 8.24
N VAL A 48 -5.49 -3.33 6.92
CA VAL A 48 -6.72 -3.70 6.20
C VAL A 48 -6.37 -4.81 5.22
N GLU A 49 -7.11 -5.91 5.26
CA GLU A 49 -6.93 -7.05 4.35
C GLU A 49 -8.30 -7.58 3.95
N ILE A 50 -8.55 -7.71 2.63
CA ILE A 50 -9.83 -8.17 2.10
C ILE A 50 -9.96 -9.70 2.13
N TRP A 51 -8.82 -10.43 2.02
CA TRP A 51 -8.81 -11.88 1.90
C TRP A 51 -8.58 -12.55 3.26
N ALA A 52 -9.69 -13.04 3.87
CA ALA A 52 -9.65 -13.68 5.19
C ALA A 52 -8.59 -14.80 5.34
N PRO A 53 -8.32 -15.65 4.33
CA PRO A 53 -7.26 -16.64 4.45
C PRO A 53 -5.87 -16.04 4.71
N ASN A 54 -5.51 -14.89 4.12
CA ASN A 54 -4.25 -14.21 4.40
C ASN A 54 -4.14 -13.83 5.89
N ILE A 55 -5.23 -13.33 6.48
CA ILE A 55 -5.25 -12.91 7.90
C ILE A 55 -4.90 -14.10 8.80
N ILE A 56 -5.43 -15.28 8.46
CA ILE A 56 -5.25 -16.51 9.25
C ILE A 56 -3.88 -17.12 9.00
N GLU A 57 -3.53 -17.36 7.73
CA GLU A 57 -2.31 -18.07 7.31
C GLU A 57 -1.05 -17.32 7.75
N HIS A 58 -1.05 -15.99 7.56
CA HIS A 58 0.10 -15.15 7.91
C HIS A 58 0.03 -14.57 9.33
N ARG A 59 -0.99 -14.98 10.11
CA ARG A 59 -1.16 -14.58 11.51
C ARG A 59 -1.11 -13.05 11.69
N LEU A 60 -1.78 -12.32 10.81
CA LEU A 60 -1.70 -10.85 10.80
C LEU A 60 -2.13 -10.23 12.13
N LYS A 61 -3.09 -10.84 12.84
CA LYS A 61 -3.54 -10.36 14.17
C LYS A 61 -2.47 -10.45 15.26
N ASP A 62 -1.41 -11.24 15.05
CA ASP A 62 -0.27 -11.32 15.98
C ASP A 62 0.82 -10.29 15.63
N LYS A 63 0.81 -9.76 14.40
CA LYS A 63 1.79 -8.79 13.89
C LYS A 63 1.34 -7.35 14.09
N TYR A 64 0.09 -7.05 13.72
CA TYR A 64 -0.48 -5.70 13.74
C TYR A 64 -1.24 -5.43 15.03
N ARG A 65 -1.30 -4.17 15.43
CA ARG A 65 -2.09 -3.71 16.57
C ARG A 65 -3.58 -3.99 16.36
N ARG A 66 -4.08 -3.73 15.15
CA ARG A 66 -5.46 -4.01 14.70
C ARG A 66 -5.45 -4.50 13.27
N VAL A 67 -6.35 -5.42 12.94
CA VAL A 67 -6.56 -5.92 11.58
C VAL A 67 -8.04 -5.91 11.28
N TRP A 68 -8.42 -5.28 10.18
CA TRP A 68 -9.79 -5.30 9.65
C TRP A 68 -9.85 -6.17 8.39
N GLU A 69 -10.77 -7.13 8.40
CA GLU A 69 -11.18 -7.87 7.22
C GLU A 69 -12.19 -7.02 6.45
N CYS A 70 -11.71 -6.25 5.48
CA CYS A 70 -12.52 -5.27 4.78
C CYS A 70 -11.92 -4.92 3.42
N ASP A 71 -12.78 -4.60 2.44
CA ASP A 71 -12.35 -3.95 1.20
C ASP A 71 -11.87 -2.53 1.51
N ALA A 72 -10.72 -2.14 0.96
CA ALA A 72 -10.17 -0.80 1.13
C ALA A 72 -11.13 0.31 0.68
N TYR A 73 -12.02 0.02 -0.26
CA TYR A 73 -13.05 0.95 -0.74
C TYR A 73 -14.14 1.22 0.30
N ASP A 74 -14.50 0.21 1.09
CA ASP A 74 -15.56 0.30 2.11
C ASP A 74 -15.01 0.66 3.49
N PHE A 75 -13.69 0.64 3.64
CA PHE A 75 -13.03 0.91 4.92
C PHE A 75 -13.20 2.37 5.35
N ARG A 76 -13.48 2.58 6.64
CA ARG A 76 -13.59 3.90 7.26
C ARG A 76 -12.23 4.31 7.83
N TYR A 77 -11.46 5.07 7.05
CA TYR A 77 -10.11 5.51 7.44
C TYR A 77 -10.17 6.49 8.62
N ASP A 78 -9.46 6.15 9.71
CA ASP A 78 -9.07 7.09 10.75
C ASP A 78 -7.86 7.92 10.28
N HIS A 79 -7.40 8.87 11.10
CA HIS A 79 -6.19 9.62 10.81
C HIS A 79 -4.94 8.83 11.16
N TYR A 80 -3.99 8.76 10.23
CA TYR A 80 -2.68 8.14 10.36
C TYR A 80 -1.56 9.11 9.99
N ASP A 81 -0.37 8.91 10.55
CA ASP A 81 0.82 9.62 10.08
C ASP A 81 1.21 9.13 8.68
N LEU A 82 1.08 7.83 8.42
CA LEU A 82 1.41 7.19 7.16
C LEU A 82 0.32 6.19 6.75
N ILE A 83 -0.02 6.16 5.45
CA ILE A 83 -0.79 5.08 4.85
C ILE A 83 0.05 4.47 3.73
N ILE A 84 0.19 3.14 3.71
CA ILE A 84 0.92 2.40 2.68
C ILE A 84 -0.08 1.58 1.86
N PHE A 85 -0.04 1.72 0.55
CA PHE A 85 -0.69 0.86 -0.44
C PHE A 85 0.41 0.12 -1.21
N GLY A 86 0.75 -1.07 -0.77
CA GLY A 86 1.78 -1.89 -1.40
C GLY A 86 1.16 -2.97 -2.28
N ASP A 87 1.21 -2.81 -3.62
CA ASP A 87 0.59 -3.72 -4.59
C ASP A 87 -0.93 -3.88 -4.34
N VAL A 88 -1.68 -2.79 -4.39
CA VAL A 88 -3.13 -2.77 -4.10
C VAL A 88 -3.95 -2.13 -5.22
N ILE A 89 -3.55 -0.96 -5.70
CA ILE A 89 -4.39 -0.16 -6.58
C ILE A 89 -4.55 -0.77 -7.98
N GLU A 90 -3.59 -1.57 -8.42
CA GLU A 90 -3.65 -2.30 -9.69
C GLU A 90 -4.72 -3.40 -9.70
N HIS A 91 -5.18 -3.83 -8.52
CA HIS A 91 -6.28 -4.80 -8.36
C HIS A 91 -7.67 -4.15 -8.42
N MET A 92 -7.74 -2.83 -8.55
CA MET A 92 -8.99 -2.06 -8.62
C MET A 92 -9.20 -1.46 -10.01
N THR A 93 -10.46 -1.12 -10.35
CA THR A 93 -10.68 -0.20 -11.48
C THR A 93 -10.09 1.17 -11.16
N VAL A 94 -9.77 1.96 -12.20
CA VAL A 94 -9.20 3.30 -12.02
C VAL A 94 -10.10 4.18 -11.15
N GLU A 95 -11.42 4.11 -11.35
CA GLU A 95 -12.41 4.89 -10.60
C GLU A 95 -12.42 4.52 -9.12
N ARG A 96 -12.38 3.21 -8.81
CA ARG A 96 -12.32 2.75 -7.40
C ARG A 96 -11.01 3.17 -6.74
N ALA A 97 -9.88 2.95 -7.42
CA ALA A 97 -8.57 3.34 -6.89
C ALA A 97 -8.49 4.85 -6.63
N ARG A 98 -8.99 5.69 -7.57
CA ARG A 98 -9.09 7.14 -7.34
C ARG A 98 -9.89 7.49 -6.10
N SER A 99 -11.08 6.91 -5.95
CA SER A 99 -11.94 7.18 -4.79
C SER A 99 -11.29 6.78 -3.48
N VAL A 100 -10.61 5.62 -3.43
CA VAL A 100 -9.87 5.14 -2.26
C VAL A 100 -8.73 6.10 -1.92
N LEU A 101 -7.89 6.42 -2.90
CA LEU A 101 -6.72 7.29 -2.69
C LEU A 101 -7.12 8.71 -2.30
N GLU A 102 -8.14 9.28 -2.93
CA GLU A 102 -8.65 10.63 -2.60
C GLU A 102 -9.18 10.67 -1.16
N TYR A 103 -9.95 9.66 -0.74
CA TYR A 103 -10.47 9.59 0.62
C TYR A 103 -9.36 9.37 1.65
N ALA A 104 -8.43 8.44 1.38
CA ALA A 104 -7.30 8.15 2.25
C ALA A 104 -6.34 9.34 2.38
N ARG A 105 -6.13 10.12 1.30
CA ARG A 105 -5.28 11.32 1.30
C ARG A 105 -5.72 12.36 2.33
N GLY A 106 -7.03 12.52 2.53
CA GLY A 106 -7.57 13.39 3.58
C GLY A 106 -7.40 12.85 5.00
N LYS A 107 -6.81 11.67 5.16
CA LYS A 107 -6.69 10.93 6.43
C LYS A 107 -5.24 10.59 6.81
N CYS A 108 -4.26 11.12 6.12
CA CYS A 108 -2.85 10.89 6.47
C CYS A 108 -1.99 12.11 6.22
N ARG A 109 -0.85 12.15 6.92
CA ARG A 109 0.19 13.15 6.67
C ARG A 109 0.97 12.81 5.40
N ASP A 110 1.28 11.53 5.19
CA ASP A 110 1.93 11.03 3.98
C ASP A 110 1.29 9.71 3.54
N MET A 111 1.36 9.44 2.24
CA MET A 111 0.88 8.21 1.64
C MET A 111 1.93 7.67 0.70
N ILE A 112 2.23 6.38 0.80
CA ILE A 112 3.15 5.69 -0.09
C ILE A 112 2.37 4.64 -0.88
N ILE A 113 2.58 4.61 -2.20
CA ILE A 113 1.97 3.65 -3.12
C ILE A 113 3.08 2.91 -3.84
N GLY A 114 3.13 1.59 -3.70
CA GLY A 114 3.96 0.70 -4.51
C GLY A 114 3.14 0.04 -5.59
N VAL A 115 3.62 0.04 -6.84
CA VAL A 115 2.93 -0.57 -7.98
C VAL A 115 3.88 -1.26 -8.96
N PRO A 116 3.49 -2.42 -9.50
CA PRO A 116 4.19 -3.04 -10.62
C PRO A 116 3.82 -2.34 -11.93
N TYR A 117 4.77 -2.31 -12.87
CA TYR A 117 4.55 -1.81 -14.22
C TYR A 117 4.44 -2.95 -15.22
N GLN A 118 3.47 -2.82 -16.15
CA GLN A 118 3.26 -3.75 -17.25
C GLN A 118 3.26 -5.21 -16.79
N TYR A 119 2.47 -5.49 -15.76
CA TYR A 119 2.44 -6.78 -15.10
C TYR A 119 1.02 -7.38 -15.13
N PRO A 120 0.67 -8.17 -16.16
CA PRO A 120 -0.59 -8.92 -16.17
C PRO A 120 -0.53 -10.06 -15.16
N GLN A 121 -1.56 -10.17 -14.34
CA GLN A 121 -1.72 -11.24 -13.35
C GLN A 121 -3.18 -11.65 -13.28
N ASP A 122 -3.44 -12.95 -13.28
CA ASP A 122 -4.74 -13.54 -12.97
C ASP A 122 -4.84 -13.88 -11.49
N GLU A 123 -5.92 -14.55 -11.12
CA GLU A 123 -6.11 -15.09 -9.76
C GLU A 123 -4.95 -16.02 -9.39
N ILE A 124 -4.42 -15.86 -8.18
CA ILE A 124 -3.33 -16.68 -7.65
C ILE A 124 -3.79 -17.34 -6.36
N TYR A 125 -3.48 -18.62 -6.21
CA TYR A 125 -3.79 -19.41 -5.00
C TYR A 125 -5.28 -19.41 -4.61
N GLY A 126 -6.18 -19.28 -5.59
CA GLY A 126 -7.62 -19.19 -5.36
C GLY A 126 -8.08 -17.87 -4.74
N ASN A 127 -7.22 -16.87 -4.69
CA ASN A 127 -7.56 -15.52 -4.27
C ASN A 127 -8.01 -14.69 -5.49
N PRO A 128 -9.32 -14.37 -5.62
CA PRO A 128 -9.83 -13.61 -6.75
C PRO A 128 -9.39 -12.14 -6.75
N TYR A 129 -8.94 -11.64 -5.60
CA TYR A 129 -8.49 -10.26 -5.45
C TYR A 129 -7.06 -10.03 -5.95
N GLU A 130 -6.32 -11.09 -6.30
CA GLU A 130 -4.96 -11.01 -6.86
C GLU A 130 -4.92 -10.66 -8.35
N ARG A 131 -6.07 -10.60 -9.02
CA ARG A 131 -6.14 -10.24 -10.44
C ARG A 131 -5.81 -8.77 -10.64
N HIS A 132 -4.87 -8.48 -11.55
CA HIS A 132 -4.58 -7.11 -11.96
C HIS A 132 -5.64 -6.60 -12.96
N ILE A 133 -6.39 -5.60 -12.54
CA ILE A 133 -7.37 -4.88 -13.35
C ILE A 133 -6.69 -3.79 -14.17
N GLN A 134 -5.52 -3.31 -13.71
CA GLN A 134 -4.69 -2.31 -14.38
C GLN A 134 -3.31 -2.88 -14.73
N PRO A 135 -3.22 -3.87 -15.64
CA PRO A 135 -1.96 -4.52 -15.98
C PRO A 135 -1.04 -3.66 -16.86
N ASP A 136 -1.51 -2.50 -17.29
CA ASP A 136 -0.87 -1.59 -18.24
C ASP A 136 -0.13 -0.43 -17.58
N LEU A 137 -0.07 -0.37 -16.26
CA LEU A 137 0.59 0.73 -15.55
C LEU A 137 2.03 0.96 -16.04
N THR A 138 2.37 2.21 -16.26
CA THR A 138 3.71 2.77 -16.45
C THR A 138 3.80 4.04 -15.62
N HIS A 139 4.96 4.69 -15.59
CA HIS A 139 5.09 5.99 -14.93
C HIS A 139 4.12 7.04 -15.50
N GLU A 140 4.01 7.10 -16.82
CA GLU A 140 3.15 8.06 -17.52
C GLU A 140 1.67 7.77 -17.24
N ILE A 141 1.25 6.50 -17.36
CA ILE A 141 -0.13 6.07 -17.10
C ILE A 141 -0.50 6.26 -15.62
N PHE A 142 0.43 5.99 -14.69
CA PHE A 142 0.20 6.26 -13.28
C PHE A 142 -0.09 7.76 -13.04
N ASN A 143 0.76 8.64 -13.55
CA ASN A 143 0.60 10.09 -13.38
C ASN A 143 -0.67 10.64 -14.04
N GLU A 144 -1.10 10.06 -15.16
CA GLU A 144 -2.37 10.39 -15.81
C GLU A 144 -3.57 9.95 -14.97
N ARG A 145 -3.52 8.73 -14.44
CA ARG A 145 -4.62 8.17 -13.64
C ARG A 145 -4.67 8.75 -12.24
N TYR A 146 -3.54 9.04 -11.62
CA TYR A 146 -3.39 9.44 -10.22
C TYR A 146 -2.53 10.70 -10.08
N PRO A 147 -3.02 11.87 -10.55
CA PRO A 147 -2.24 13.10 -10.49
C PRO A 147 -1.99 13.56 -9.05
N GLY A 148 -0.85 14.22 -8.85
CA GLY A 148 -0.48 14.81 -7.56
C GLY A 148 0.32 13.88 -6.64
N PHE A 149 0.73 12.70 -7.12
CA PHE A 149 1.74 11.88 -6.49
C PHE A 149 3.10 12.14 -7.13
N GLU A 150 4.16 12.09 -6.34
CA GLU A 150 5.54 12.23 -6.79
C GLU A 150 6.24 10.87 -6.79
N LEU A 151 7.10 10.64 -7.76
CA LEU A 151 7.93 9.43 -7.81
C LEU A 151 8.92 9.46 -6.65
N LEU A 152 8.80 8.52 -5.73
CA LEU A 152 9.70 8.38 -4.58
C LEU A 152 10.92 7.50 -4.91
N SER A 153 10.70 6.37 -5.57
CA SER A 153 11.74 5.43 -5.98
C SER A 153 11.27 4.56 -7.14
N GLN A 154 12.19 4.24 -8.04
CA GLN A 154 12.00 3.21 -9.06
C GLN A 154 13.20 2.25 -9.02
N PRO A 155 13.19 1.28 -8.08
CA PRO A 155 14.32 0.39 -7.83
C PRO A 155 14.65 -0.51 -9.02
N VAL A 156 13.63 -0.83 -9.83
CA VAL A 156 13.76 -1.62 -11.06
C VAL A 156 12.81 -1.07 -12.14
N PRO A 157 13.05 -1.33 -13.44
CA PRO A 157 12.23 -0.78 -14.53
C PRO A 157 10.73 -1.13 -14.44
N ARG A 158 10.40 -2.21 -13.74
CA ARG A 158 9.03 -2.72 -13.64
C ARG A 158 8.37 -2.51 -12.28
N TYR A 159 8.92 -1.67 -11.42
CA TYR A 159 8.31 -1.39 -10.12
C TYR A 159 8.66 0.01 -9.63
N ALA A 160 7.67 0.73 -9.11
CA ALA A 160 7.87 2.06 -8.59
C ALA A 160 7.10 2.31 -7.30
N TYR A 161 7.63 3.23 -6.50
CA TYR A 161 6.96 3.81 -5.35
C TYR A 161 6.69 5.28 -5.61
N TYR A 162 5.51 5.69 -5.25
CA TYR A 162 5.05 7.07 -5.28
C TYR A 162 4.67 7.52 -3.88
N HIS A 163 4.73 8.80 -3.64
CA HIS A 163 4.22 9.37 -2.40
C HIS A 163 3.49 10.69 -2.61
N VAL A 164 2.73 11.08 -1.61
CA VAL A 164 2.17 12.41 -1.48
C VAL A 164 2.18 12.76 0.00
N GLY A 165 3.06 13.66 0.38
CA GLY A 165 3.09 14.26 1.71
C GLY A 165 2.18 15.49 1.80
N ASP A 166 1.95 15.97 3.01
CA ASP A 166 1.30 17.26 3.22
C ASP A 166 2.12 18.38 2.56
N ALA A 167 1.47 19.16 1.71
CA ALA A 167 2.07 20.35 1.11
C ALA A 167 2.41 21.45 2.15
N ASN A 168 2.16 21.18 3.45
CA ASN A 168 2.32 22.09 4.58
C ASN A 168 3.15 21.48 5.72
N GLY A 169 4.13 20.65 5.40
CA GLY A 169 5.12 20.16 6.37
C GLY A 169 6.08 21.25 6.85
#